data_b4c9f8c3efefe9dd8ebc0e52029cb7cb
#
_entry.id   b4c9f8c3efefe9dd8ebc0e52029cb7cb
#
_cell.length_a   1.000
_cell.length_b   1.000
_cell.length_c   1.000
_cell.angle_alpha   90.00
_cell.angle_beta   90.00
_cell.angle_gamma   90.00
#
_symmetry.space_group_name_H-M   'P 1'
#
loop_
_entity.id
_entity.type
_entity.pdbx_description
1 polymer ?
#
loop_
_entity_poly.entity_id
_entity_poly.type
_entity_poly.pdbx_seq_one_letter_code
_entity_poly.pdbx_strand_id
1 'polypeptide(L)'
;MSTATTTDSADFYELEALLDDDEQAFLHHVRDFMKSEVEPTVNRHWQRGSFPFEIVPGFRQLGLAGLPYHGFGCAGRSFLLDGMVAMELARTDPSIATFAGVHGGLSMGSIYLCGSEEQKQRYLPVMARFEKIGAFGLTEPDVGSGASGGLKTTARRDGDSWVLNGQKKWIGNATFGDLTVIWAKDLADGQVKGFVVANDTPGFSTTKLEDKIALRIVQNAVITLDDVHVSEADRLQKRELVPGHRGGAADDARRCGVDGRRVRTRSLRERAGLRTVA
;
A
#
# COMPACT_ATOMS: atom_id res chain seq x y z
N MET A 1 11.33 10.40 -41.99
CA MET A 1 9.89 10.51 -41.66
C MET A 1 9.80 10.50 -40.15
N SER A 2 9.56 11.64 -39.55
CA SER A 2 9.37 11.75 -38.10
C SER A 2 8.06 11.07 -37.77
N THR A 3 8.12 9.97 -37.03
CA THR A 3 6.94 9.38 -36.37
C THR A 3 6.53 10.36 -35.28
N ALA A 4 5.48 11.12 -35.54
CA ALA A 4 4.85 11.89 -34.49
C ALA A 4 4.41 10.92 -33.40
N THR A 5 5.13 10.89 -32.30
CA THR A 5 4.70 10.26 -31.05
C THR A 5 3.39 10.94 -30.69
N THR A 6 2.28 10.24 -30.79
CA THR A 6 1.01 10.72 -30.23
C THR A 6 1.20 10.83 -28.73
N THR A 7 1.54 12.03 -28.29
CA THR A 7 1.58 12.36 -26.85
C THR A 7 0.23 11.98 -26.27
N ASP A 8 0.24 11.08 -25.31
CA ASP A 8 -0.97 10.72 -24.59
C ASP A 8 -1.55 11.98 -23.92
N SER A 9 -2.74 12.37 -24.32
CA SER A 9 -3.39 13.62 -23.88
C SER A 9 -3.59 13.70 -22.35
N ALA A 10 -3.36 12.61 -21.62
CA ALA A 10 -3.44 12.56 -20.17
C ALA A 10 -2.11 12.89 -19.47
N ASP A 11 -0.97 12.80 -20.16
CA ASP A 11 0.33 13.27 -19.65
C ASP A 11 0.60 14.71 -20.09
N PHE A 12 -0.20 15.63 -19.56
CA PHE A 12 -0.14 17.05 -19.93
C PHE A 12 1.23 17.72 -19.66
N TYR A 13 2.00 17.20 -18.70
CA TYR A 13 3.32 17.69 -18.34
C TYR A 13 4.47 16.91 -19.00
N GLU A 14 4.17 15.98 -19.90
CA GLU A 14 5.17 15.14 -20.58
C GLU A 14 6.11 14.42 -19.60
N LEU A 15 5.57 13.95 -18.47
CA LEU A 15 6.35 13.29 -17.42
C LEU A 15 6.92 11.95 -17.90
N GLU A 16 6.28 11.30 -18.87
CA GLU A 16 6.75 10.05 -19.48
C GLU A 16 8.13 10.23 -20.13
N ALA A 17 8.42 11.41 -20.69
CA ALA A 17 9.72 11.72 -21.26
C ALA A 17 10.87 11.78 -20.23
N LEU A 18 10.56 11.79 -18.93
CA LEU A 18 11.54 11.73 -17.84
C LEU A 18 11.93 10.31 -17.44
N LEU A 19 11.21 9.30 -17.92
CA LEU A 19 11.52 7.89 -17.74
C LEU A 19 12.65 7.49 -18.70
N ASP A 20 13.49 6.52 -18.31
CA ASP A 20 14.41 5.90 -19.24
C ASP A 20 13.68 4.94 -20.21
N ASP A 21 14.39 4.47 -21.25
CA ASP A 21 13.79 3.63 -22.31
C ASP A 21 13.17 2.34 -21.75
N ASP A 22 13.80 1.70 -20.76
CA ASP A 22 13.30 0.48 -20.12
C ASP A 22 12.03 0.76 -19.30
N GLU A 23 11.99 1.87 -18.58
CA GLU A 23 10.83 2.30 -17.81
C GLU A 23 9.67 2.71 -18.72
N GLN A 24 9.94 3.38 -19.84
CA GLN A 24 8.93 3.70 -20.85
C GLN A 24 8.34 2.43 -21.47
N ALA A 25 9.19 1.48 -21.88
CA ALA A 25 8.74 0.20 -22.41
C ALA A 25 7.88 -0.57 -21.39
N PHE A 26 8.28 -0.58 -20.12
CA PHE A 26 7.51 -1.18 -19.05
C PHE A 26 6.13 -0.51 -18.89
N LEU A 27 6.08 0.83 -18.88
CA LEU A 27 4.82 1.58 -18.77
C LEU A 27 3.88 1.27 -19.94
N HIS A 28 4.41 1.14 -21.15
CA HIS A 28 3.63 0.73 -22.31
C HIS A 28 3.05 -0.68 -22.15
N HIS A 29 3.81 -1.66 -21.64
CA HIS A 29 3.29 -3.00 -21.35
C HIS A 29 2.17 -2.98 -20.31
N VAL A 30 2.30 -2.13 -19.27
CA VAL A 30 1.22 -1.94 -18.29
C VAL A 30 -0.03 -1.37 -18.96
N ARG A 31 0.13 -0.38 -19.83
CA ARG A 31 -0.97 0.27 -20.57
C ARG A 31 -1.70 -0.73 -21.46
N ASP A 32 -0.95 -1.54 -22.19
CA ASP A 32 -1.51 -2.58 -23.06
C ASP A 32 -2.28 -3.63 -22.27
N PHE A 33 -1.72 -4.11 -21.16
CA PHE A 33 -2.40 -5.04 -20.25
C PHE A 33 -3.69 -4.45 -19.69
N MET A 34 -3.65 -3.21 -19.22
CA MET A 34 -4.84 -2.54 -18.69
C MET A 34 -5.94 -2.42 -19.72
N LYS A 35 -5.59 -2.12 -20.98
CA LYS A 35 -6.54 -1.97 -22.08
C LYS A 35 -7.12 -3.31 -22.56
N SER A 36 -6.27 -4.34 -22.67
CA SER A 36 -6.69 -5.65 -23.23
C SER A 36 -7.36 -6.55 -22.23
N GLU A 37 -6.86 -6.59 -20.99
CA GLU A 37 -7.28 -7.58 -19.98
C GLU A 37 -8.18 -7.00 -18.89
N VAL A 38 -7.94 -5.74 -18.48
CA VAL A 38 -8.64 -5.16 -17.32
C VAL A 38 -9.88 -4.38 -17.75
N GLU A 39 -9.74 -3.45 -18.68
CA GLU A 39 -10.83 -2.57 -19.15
C GLU A 39 -12.12 -3.34 -19.53
N PRO A 40 -12.06 -4.47 -20.27
CA PRO A 40 -13.27 -5.22 -20.62
C PRO A 40 -14.04 -5.79 -19.44
N THR A 41 -13.39 -5.95 -18.27
CA THR A 41 -13.98 -6.56 -17.08
C THR A 41 -14.57 -5.54 -16.10
N VAL A 42 -14.04 -4.32 -16.09
CA VAL A 42 -14.29 -3.28 -15.08
C VAL A 42 -15.77 -3.01 -14.85
N ASN A 43 -16.55 -2.73 -15.91
CA ASN A 43 -17.95 -2.35 -15.78
C ASN A 43 -18.80 -3.43 -15.10
N ARG A 44 -18.54 -4.71 -15.41
CA ARG A 44 -19.21 -5.85 -14.78
C ARG A 44 -18.94 -5.91 -13.29
N HIS A 45 -17.67 -5.74 -12.90
CA HIS A 45 -17.25 -5.78 -11.49
C HIS A 45 -17.71 -4.53 -10.74
N TRP A 46 -17.67 -3.37 -11.39
CA TRP A 46 -18.15 -2.11 -10.81
C TRP A 46 -19.65 -2.20 -10.46
N GLN A 47 -20.49 -2.70 -11.37
CA GLN A 47 -21.93 -2.88 -11.14
C GLN A 47 -22.21 -3.81 -9.95
N ARG A 48 -21.45 -4.89 -9.83
CA ARG A 48 -21.62 -5.92 -8.78
C ARG A 48 -20.93 -5.56 -7.45
N GLY A 49 -20.06 -4.54 -7.42
CA GLY A 49 -19.20 -4.26 -6.28
C GLY A 49 -18.30 -5.45 -5.94
N SER A 50 -17.79 -6.16 -6.95
CA SER A 50 -16.92 -7.33 -6.82
C SER A 50 -15.52 -7.03 -7.34
N PHE A 51 -14.51 -7.74 -6.81
CA PHE A 51 -13.13 -7.60 -7.27
C PHE A 51 -12.82 -8.59 -8.41
N PRO A 52 -12.14 -8.15 -9.50
CA PRO A 52 -11.76 -9.00 -10.63
C PRO A 52 -10.48 -9.81 -10.32
N PHE A 53 -10.60 -10.91 -9.60
CA PHE A 53 -9.44 -11.75 -9.27
C PHE A 53 -8.68 -12.28 -10.49
N GLU A 54 -9.34 -12.36 -11.64
CA GLU A 54 -8.76 -12.75 -12.92
C GLU A 54 -7.60 -11.85 -13.39
N ILE A 55 -7.50 -10.60 -12.90
CA ILE A 55 -6.39 -9.71 -13.27
C ILE A 55 -5.10 -9.95 -12.46
N VAL A 56 -5.20 -10.59 -11.29
CA VAL A 56 -4.06 -10.76 -10.37
C VAL A 56 -2.89 -11.54 -10.99
N PRO A 57 -3.11 -12.62 -11.77
CA PRO A 57 -2.02 -13.27 -12.49
C PRO A 57 -1.23 -12.34 -13.41
N GLY A 58 -1.91 -11.43 -14.12
CA GLY A 58 -1.26 -10.43 -14.97
C GLY A 58 -0.45 -9.41 -14.16
N PHE A 59 -0.97 -8.96 -13.02
CA PHE A 59 -0.23 -8.09 -12.08
C PHE A 59 1.04 -8.76 -11.56
N ARG A 60 0.97 -10.07 -11.25
CA ARG A 60 2.13 -10.88 -10.88
C ARG A 60 3.14 -10.96 -12.03
N GLN A 61 2.70 -11.27 -13.24
CA GLN A 61 3.56 -11.40 -14.41
C GLN A 61 4.28 -10.09 -14.76
N LEU A 62 3.61 -8.96 -14.62
CA LEU A 62 4.18 -7.63 -14.82
C LEU A 62 5.04 -7.17 -13.62
N GLY A 63 4.96 -7.82 -12.46
CA GLY A 63 5.70 -7.41 -11.27
C GLY A 63 5.27 -6.06 -10.71
N LEU A 64 3.96 -5.78 -10.67
CA LEU A 64 3.41 -4.48 -10.28
C LEU A 64 3.48 -4.19 -8.78
N ALA A 65 3.80 -5.17 -7.93
CA ALA A 65 3.87 -4.96 -6.49
C ALA A 65 5.24 -4.45 -6.05
N GLY A 66 5.24 -3.37 -5.27
CA GLY A 66 6.46 -2.85 -4.65
C GLY A 66 7.50 -2.35 -5.65
N LEU A 67 7.08 -1.79 -6.78
CA LEU A 67 7.95 -1.29 -7.85
C LEU A 67 9.17 -0.50 -7.37
N PRO A 68 9.06 0.46 -6.40
CA PRO A 68 10.20 1.28 -6.01
C PRO A 68 11.08 0.65 -4.92
N TYR A 69 10.75 -0.54 -4.41
CA TYR A 69 11.54 -1.17 -3.34
C TYR A 69 12.69 -1.99 -3.90
N HIS A 70 13.84 -1.92 -3.23
CA HIS A 70 15.04 -2.65 -3.62
C HIS A 70 15.17 -3.96 -2.83
N GLY A 71 15.50 -5.05 -3.53
CA GLY A 71 15.64 -6.37 -2.92
C GLY A 71 14.30 -7.08 -2.66
N PHE A 72 14.33 -8.21 -1.98
CA PHE A 72 13.16 -8.99 -1.56
C PHE A 72 12.20 -9.37 -2.70
N GLY A 73 12.72 -9.53 -3.94
CA GLY A 73 11.90 -9.83 -5.12
C GLY A 73 11.18 -8.62 -5.73
N CYS A 74 11.40 -7.42 -5.21
CA CYS A 74 10.87 -6.18 -5.76
C CYS A 74 11.77 -5.63 -6.88
N ALA A 75 11.19 -4.86 -7.83
CA ALA A 75 11.87 -4.46 -9.05
C ALA A 75 12.91 -3.34 -8.88
N GLY A 76 12.85 -2.52 -7.84
CA GLY A 76 13.77 -1.39 -7.62
C GLY A 76 13.66 -0.28 -8.65
N ARG A 77 12.49 -0.08 -9.24
CA ARG A 77 12.21 0.95 -10.25
C ARG A 77 12.13 2.35 -9.65
N SER A 78 12.06 3.36 -10.51
CA SER A 78 11.95 4.74 -10.04
C SER A 78 10.58 5.03 -9.41
N PHE A 79 10.53 5.95 -8.44
CA PHE A 79 9.25 6.46 -7.90
C PHE A 79 8.43 7.21 -8.96
N LEU A 80 9.07 7.74 -10.01
CA LEU A 80 8.36 8.36 -11.11
C LEU A 80 7.57 7.31 -11.87
N LEU A 81 8.19 6.18 -12.25
CA LEU A 81 7.49 5.06 -12.88
C LEU A 81 6.35 4.53 -12.01
N ASP A 82 6.57 4.34 -10.70
CA ASP A 82 5.52 3.91 -9.77
C ASP A 82 4.30 4.86 -9.81
N GLY A 83 4.55 6.18 -9.86
CA GLY A 83 3.51 7.18 -10.03
C GLY A 83 2.80 7.11 -11.38
N MET A 84 3.53 6.90 -12.47
CA MET A 84 2.97 6.77 -13.81
C MET A 84 2.14 5.48 -13.96
N VAL A 85 2.62 4.37 -13.39
CA VAL A 85 1.85 3.11 -13.31
C VAL A 85 0.55 3.32 -12.53
N ALA A 86 0.60 3.98 -11.37
CA ALA A 86 -0.60 4.28 -10.59
C ALA A 86 -1.61 5.13 -11.40
N MET A 87 -1.13 6.05 -12.24
CA MET A 87 -1.97 6.85 -13.14
C MET A 87 -2.62 5.97 -14.22
N GLU A 88 -1.89 5.04 -14.86
CA GLU A 88 -2.44 4.13 -15.86
C GLU A 88 -3.50 3.18 -15.25
N LEU A 89 -3.24 2.63 -14.06
CA LEU A 89 -4.22 1.83 -13.34
C LEU A 89 -5.49 2.64 -13.06
N ALA A 90 -5.34 3.88 -12.59
CA ALA A 90 -6.45 4.77 -12.26
C ALA A 90 -7.24 5.25 -13.50
N ARG A 91 -6.59 5.34 -14.65
CA ARG A 91 -7.23 5.70 -15.93
C ARG A 91 -8.28 4.66 -16.31
N THR A 92 -7.99 3.38 -16.10
CA THR A 92 -8.94 2.29 -16.35
C THR A 92 -10.02 2.25 -15.27
N ASP A 93 -9.64 2.15 -13.99
CA ASP A 93 -10.54 2.30 -12.85
C ASP A 93 -9.77 2.68 -11.57
N PRO A 94 -10.15 3.75 -10.86
CA PRO A 94 -9.49 4.15 -9.62
C PRO A 94 -9.49 3.08 -8.53
N SER A 95 -10.42 2.12 -8.54
CA SER A 95 -10.43 1.01 -7.57
C SER A 95 -9.26 0.07 -7.80
N ILE A 96 -8.86 -0.15 -9.05
CA ILE A 96 -7.71 -1.00 -9.40
C ILE A 96 -6.41 -0.35 -8.92
N ALA A 97 -6.26 0.95 -9.14
CA ALA A 97 -5.14 1.72 -8.57
C ALA A 97 -5.12 1.67 -7.04
N THR A 98 -6.31 1.76 -6.41
CA THR A 98 -6.44 1.66 -4.95
C THR A 98 -6.04 0.28 -4.45
N PHE A 99 -6.48 -0.81 -5.12
CA PHE A 99 -6.05 -2.17 -4.78
C PHE A 99 -4.53 -2.31 -4.79
N ALA A 100 -3.89 -1.90 -5.88
CA ALA A 100 -2.44 -1.97 -6.03
C ALA A 100 -1.71 -1.07 -5.02
N GLY A 101 -2.21 0.14 -4.78
CA GLY A 101 -1.65 1.09 -3.83
C GLY A 101 -1.76 0.64 -2.38
N VAL A 102 -2.87 0.00 -1.99
CA VAL A 102 -3.03 -0.58 -0.64
C VAL A 102 -2.05 -1.75 -0.45
N HIS A 103 -1.97 -2.63 -1.43
CA HIS A 103 -1.07 -3.78 -1.37
C HIS A 103 0.41 -3.36 -1.40
N GLY A 104 0.87 -2.72 -2.48
CA GLY A 104 2.26 -2.36 -2.71
C GLY A 104 2.71 -1.13 -1.91
N GLY A 105 1.93 -0.04 -1.96
CA GLY A 105 2.30 1.23 -1.35
C GLY A 105 2.15 1.27 0.17
N LEU A 106 1.03 0.78 0.70
CA LEU A 106 0.73 0.86 2.13
C LEU A 106 1.19 -0.37 2.91
N SER A 107 0.73 -1.57 2.55
CA SER A 107 1.04 -2.79 3.29
C SER A 107 2.51 -3.20 3.12
N MET A 108 2.98 -3.41 1.88
CA MET A 108 4.40 -3.70 1.63
C MET A 108 5.31 -2.56 2.08
N GLY A 109 4.89 -1.29 1.86
CA GLY A 109 5.63 -0.11 2.29
C GLY A 109 5.85 -0.06 3.79
N SER A 110 4.84 -0.41 4.59
CA SER A 110 4.98 -0.49 6.05
C SER A 110 6.00 -1.53 6.47
N ILE A 111 5.96 -2.71 5.86
CA ILE A 111 6.92 -3.79 6.15
C ILE A 111 8.33 -3.39 5.67
N TYR A 112 8.45 -2.81 4.48
CA TYR A 112 9.74 -2.39 3.92
C TYR A 112 10.42 -1.32 4.78
N LEU A 113 9.67 -0.34 5.27
CA LEU A 113 10.22 0.77 6.04
C LEU A 113 10.41 0.43 7.53
N CYS A 114 9.46 -0.30 8.14
CA CYS A 114 9.40 -0.50 9.58
C CYS A 114 9.71 -1.94 10.03
N GLY A 115 9.75 -2.90 9.11
CA GLY A 115 10.08 -4.29 9.42
C GLY A 115 11.57 -4.52 9.68
N SER A 116 11.88 -5.55 10.48
CA SER A 116 13.24 -6.10 10.57
C SER A 116 13.63 -6.78 9.25
N GLU A 117 14.92 -7.13 9.07
CA GLU A 117 15.35 -7.83 7.87
C GLU A 117 14.68 -9.21 7.75
N GLU A 118 14.46 -9.91 8.87
CA GLU A 118 13.76 -11.19 8.93
C GLU A 118 12.29 -11.03 8.50
N GLN A 119 11.62 -9.98 8.95
CA GLN A 119 10.24 -9.67 8.53
C GLN A 119 10.17 -9.34 7.04
N LYS A 120 11.08 -8.55 6.52
CA LYS A 120 11.16 -8.24 5.09
C LYS A 120 11.37 -9.49 4.25
N GLN A 121 12.33 -10.36 4.64
CA GLN A 121 12.58 -11.64 3.95
C GLN A 121 11.37 -12.58 4.01
N ARG A 122 10.62 -12.58 5.09
CA ARG A 122 9.44 -13.43 5.27
C ARG A 122 8.24 -12.97 4.43
N TYR A 123 7.97 -11.67 4.39
CA TYR A 123 6.72 -11.15 3.83
C TYR A 123 6.87 -10.57 2.41
N LEU A 124 7.89 -9.76 2.15
CA LEU A 124 7.96 -9.03 0.89
C LEU A 124 8.07 -9.92 -0.36
N PRO A 125 8.84 -11.03 -0.38
CA PRO A 125 8.95 -11.84 -1.59
C PRO A 125 7.63 -12.48 -2.03
N VAL A 126 6.81 -12.96 -1.09
CA VAL A 126 5.50 -13.56 -1.40
C VAL A 126 4.46 -12.49 -1.77
N MET A 127 4.59 -11.29 -1.21
CA MET A 127 3.74 -10.15 -1.57
C MET A 127 4.13 -9.59 -2.95
N ALA A 128 5.42 -9.47 -3.26
CA ALA A 128 5.89 -9.02 -4.57
C ALA A 128 5.36 -9.88 -5.72
N ARG A 129 5.13 -11.17 -5.45
CA ARG A 129 4.52 -12.11 -6.40
C ARG A 129 3.00 -12.23 -6.28
N PHE A 130 2.33 -11.39 -5.50
CA PHE A 130 0.87 -11.50 -5.22
C PHE A 130 0.43 -12.89 -4.76
N GLU A 131 1.31 -13.67 -4.13
CA GLU A 131 0.98 -14.94 -3.46
C GLU A 131 0.28 -14.68 -2.13
N LYS A 132 0.55 -13.52 -1.54
CA LYS A 132 -0.11 -12.98 -0.36
C LYS A 132 -0.53 -11.54 -0.64
N ILE A 133 -1.81 -11.25 -0.51
CA ILE A 133 -2.37 -9.91 -0.69
C ILE A 133 -2.44 -9.20 0.66
N GLY A 134 -1.88 -7.99 0.70
CA GLY A 134 -1.85 -7.17 1.90
C GLY A 134 -2.94 -6.12 1.97
N ALA A 135 -3.40 -5.83 3.19
CA ALA A 135 -4.27 -4.73 3.55
C ALA A 135 -3.59 -3.82 4.61
N PHE A 136 -4.17 -2.63 4.84
CA PHE A 136 -3.59 -1.63 5.75
C PHE A 136 -4.66 -1.05 6.67
N GLY A 137 -4.63 -1.42 7.94
CA GLY A 137 -5.62 -1.10 8.96
C GLY A 137 -5.16 0.04 9.88
N LEU A 138 -5.39 1.30 9.47
CA LEU A 138 -5.11 2.49 10.27
C LEU A 138 -6.41 3.18 10.73
N THR A 139 -7.26 3.58 9.77
CA THR A 139 -8.49 4.34 10.01
C THR A 139 -9.49 3.57 10.86
N GLU A 140 -10.16 4.25 11.79
CA GLU A 140 -11.15 3.68 12.70
C GLU A 140 -12.54 4.30 12.49
N PRO A 141 -13.62 3.66 12.95
CA PRO A 141 -14.99 4.17 12.76
C PRO A 141 -15.18 5.61 13.22
N ASP A 142 -14.65 5.97 14.39
CA ASP A 142 -14.84 7.27 15.03
C ASP A 142 -13.62 8.19 14.90
N VAL A 143 -12.52 7.72 14.32
CA VAL A 143 -11.24 8.45 14.28
C VAL A 143 -10.64 8.37 12.88
N GLY A 144 -10.96 9.33 12.02
CA GLY A 144 -10.49 9.37 10.62
C GLY A 144 -8.99 9.69 10.48
N SER A 145 -8.45 10.57 11.32
CA SER A 145 -7.05 11.04 11.28
C SER A 145 -6.29 10.80 12.58
N GLY A 146 -6.59 9.71 13.27
CA GLY A 146 -6.09 9.38 14.61
C GLY A 146 -4.65 8.87 14.69
N ALA A 147 -3.91 8.83 13.57
CA ALA A 147 -2.54 8.33 13.51
C ALA A 147 -1.57 9.01 14.52
N SER A 148 -1.89 10.21 14.97
CA SER A 148 -1.08 10.99 15.92
C SER A 148 -1.38 10.73 17.40
N GLY A 149 -1.99 9.57 17.74
CA GLY A 149 -2.28 9.20 19.14
C GLY A 149 -3.76 9.07 19.48
N GLY A 150 -4.66 9.39 18.53
CA GLY A 150 -6.11 9.28 18.71
C GLY A 150 -6.68 7.87 18.48
N LEU A 151 -5.85 6.86 18.16
CA LEU A 151 -6.32 5.50 17.92
C LEU A 151 -6.98 4.90 19.15
N LYS A 152 -8.14 4.28 18.97
CA LYS A 152 -8.87 3.52 19.97
C LYS A 152 -8.52 2.03 19.96
N THR A 153 -8.09 1.49 18.80
CA THR A 153 -7.56 0.12 18.73
C THR A 153 -6.34 0.00 19.61
N THR A 154 -6.32 -0.99 20.48
CA THR A 154 -5.30 -1.19 21.51
C THR A 154 -4.44 -2.42 21.21
N ALA A 155 -3.21 -2.39 21.73
CA ALA A 155 -2.31 -3.52 21.80
C ALA A 155 -1.85 -3.67 23.24
N ARG A 156 -2.00 -4.85 23.81
CA ARG A 156 -1.53 -5.21 25.17
C ARG A 156 -0.52 -6.35 25.04
N ARG A 157 0.65 -6.16 25.65
CA ARG A 157 1.66 -7.22 25.67
C ARG A 157 1.21 -8.38 26.58
N ASP A 158 1.45 -9.61 26.11
CA ASP A 158 1.13 -10.84 26.83
C ASP A 158 2.28 -11.84 26.63
N GLY A 159 3.26 -11.81 27.54
CA GLY A 159 4.51 -12.58 27.38
C GLY A 159 5.28 -12.19 26.12
N ASP A 160 5.49 -13.16 25.24
CA ASP A 160 6.14 -12.99 23.92
C ASP A 160 5.14 -12.73 22.78
N SER A 161 3.92 -12.36 23.13
CA SER A 161 2.84 -12.03 22.20
C SER A 161 2.18 -10.69 22.53
N TRP A 162 1.26 -10.30 21.67
CA TRP A 162 0.42 -9.12 21.80
C TRP A 162 -1.04 -9.51 21.61
N VAL A 163 -1.93 -8.90 22.36
CA VAL A 163 -3.37 -9.02 22.20
C VAL A 163 -3.91 -7.72 21.64
N LEU A 164 -4.53 -7.79 20.45
CA LEU A 164 -5.11 -6.63 19.77
C LEU A 164 -6.62 -6.62 19.92
N ASN A 165 -7.17 -5.45 20.28
CA ASN A 165 -8.60 -5.22 20.41
C ASN A 165 -9.02 -3.90 19.78
N GLY A 166 -10.15 -3.90 19.06
CA GLY A 166 -10.72 -2.69 18.46
C GLY A 166 -11.30 -2.90 17.08
N GLN A 167 -11.46 -1.79 16.35
CA GLN A 167 -12.03 -1.82 15.00
C GLN A 167 -11.28 -0.91 14.05
N LYS A 168 -11.19 -1.34 12.78
CA LYS A 168 -10.73 -0.54 11.66
C LYS A 168 -11.84 -0.39 10.63
N LYS A 169 -11.89 0.73 9.91
CA LYS A 169 -12.94 1.01 8.93
C LYS A 169 -12.36 1.56 7.64
N TRP A 170 -13.03 1.31 6.54
CA TRP A 170 -12.63 1.69 5.19
C TRP A 170 -11.36 0.97 4.70
N ILE A 171 -11.12 -0.25 5.19
CA ILE A 171 -9.91 -0.98 4.89
C ILE A 171 -10.04 -1.72 3.56
N GLY A 172 -9.32 -1.24 2.54
CA GLY A 172 -9.24 -1.88 1.23
C GLY A 172 -8.54 -3.24 1.32
N ASN A 173 -8.92 -4.16 0.46
CA ASN A 173 -8.39 -5.53 0.34
C ASN A 173 -8.69 -6.45 1.54
N ALA A 174 -9.20 -5.94 2.67
CA ALA A 174 -9.30 -6.72 3.91
C ALA A 174 -10.27 -7.91 3.81
N THR A 175 -11.27 -7.85 2.92
CA THR A 175 -12.26 -8.93 2.76
C THR A 175 -11.70 -10.21 2.12
N PHE A 176 -10.59 -10.10 1.39
CA PHE A 176 -9.98 -11.20 0.65
C PHE A 176 -8.43 -11.23 0.79
N GLY A 177 -7.85 -10.26 1.48
CA GLY A 177 -6.42 -10.24 1.74
C GLY A 177 -5.96 -11.37 2.66
N ASP A 178 -4.71 -11.74 2.56
CA ASP A 178 -4.07 -12.78 3.38
C ASP A 178 -3.52 -12.23 4.69
N LEU A 179 -3.11 -10.97 4.68
CA LEU A 179 -2.53 -10.29 5.84
C LEU A 179 -2.91 -8.81 5.87
N THR A 180 -2.98 -8.26 7.08
CA THR A 180 -3.25 -6.84 7.30
C THR A 180 -2.20 -6.25 8.22
N VAL A 181 -1.60 -5.11 7.84
CA VAL A 181 -0.82 -4.30 8.77
C VAL A 181 -1.76 -3.49 9.63
N ILE A 182 -1.88 -3.86 10.92
CA ILE A 182 -2.74 -3.20 11.91
C ILE A 182 -1.90 -2.22 12.74
N TRP A 183 -2.33 -0.97 12.80
CA TRP A 183 -1.77 0.05 13.68
C TRP A 183 -2.62 0.17 14.94
N ALA A 184 -2.01 -0.07 16.10
CA ALA A 184 -2.68 -0.06 17.41
C ALA A 184 -1.87 0.71 18.43
N LYS A 185 -2.57 1.28 19.44
CA LYS A 185 -1.96 1.98 20.57
C LYS A 185 -1.56 0.97 21.63
N ASP A 186 -0.29 0.90 21.96
CA ASP A 186 0.20 0.13 23.09
C ASP A 186 -0.32 0.73 24.42
N LEU A 187 -0.96 -0.09 25.22
CA LEU A 187 -1.51 0.34 26.51
C LEU A 187 -0.44 0.65 27.58
N ALA A 188 0.77 0.14 27.41
CA ALA A 188 1.85 0.34 28.38
C ALA A 188 2.54 1.70 28.22
N ASP A 189 2.75 2.17 26.98
CA ASP A 189 3.50 3.39 26.69
C ASP A 189 2.73 4.45 25.89
N GLY A 190 1.49 4.13 25.47
CA GLY A 190 0.64 5.00 24.67
C GLY A 190 1.11 5.19 23.21
N GLN A 191 2.18 4.51 22.80
CA GLN A 191 2.75 4.64 21.47
C GLN A 191 1.98 3.81 20.46
N VAL A 192 1.89 4.31 19.20
CA VAL A 192 1.31 3.54 18.10
C VAL A 192 2.36 2.58 17.57
N LYS A 193 2.01 1.30 17.47
CA LYS A 193 2.83 0.21 16.95
C LYS A 193 2.12 -0.48 15.79
N GLY A 194 2.89 -0.97 14.81
CA GLY A 194 2.39 -1.73 13.67
C GLY A 194 2.54 -3.23 13.90
N PHE A 195 1.56 -4.00 13.46
CA PHE A 195 1.53 -5.46 13.57
C PHE A 195 1.14 -6.06 12.23
N VAL A 196 1.86 -7.07 11.76
CA VAL A 196 1.45 -7.88 10.61
C VAL A 196 0.56 -8.99 11.11
N VAL A 197 -0.73 -8.93 10.80
CA VAL A 197 -1.74 -9.87 11.27
C VAL A 197 -2.19 -10.72 10.07
N ALA A 198 -2.11 -12.04 10.17
CA ALA A 198 -2.74 -12.94 9.21
C ALA A 198 -4.27 -12.84 9.35
N ASN A 199 -4.98 -12.70 8.23
CA ASN A 199 -6.42 -12.44 8.28
C ASN A 199 -7.26 -13.64 8.77
N ASP A 200 -6.66 -14.84 8.82
CA ASP A 200 -7.23 -16.07 9.38
C ASP A 200 -6.93 -16.25 10.89
N THR A 201 -6.28 -15.28 11.53
CA THR A 201 -6.01 -15.32 12.98
C THR A 201 -7.34 -15.31 13.76
N PRO A 202 -7.51 -16.20 14.75
CA PRO A 202 -8.69 -16.21 15.62
C PRO A 202 -8.97 -14.81 16.22
N GLY A 203 -10.23 -14.39 16.19
CA GLY A 203 -10.66 -13.06 16.64
C GLY A 203 -10.56 -11.96 15.58
N PHE A 204 -9.88 -12.20 14.45
CA PHE A 204 -9.90 -11.28 13.31
C PHE A 204 -11.12 -11.57 12.43
N SER A 205 -11.94 -10.56 12.18
CA SER A 205 -13.09 -10.70 11.29
C SER A 205 -13.29 -9.45 10.44
N THR A 206 -13.92 -9.62 9.28
CA THR A 206 -14.20 -8.53 8.35
C THR A 206 -15.67 -8.48 7.94
N THR A 207 -16.21 -7.27 7.87
CA THR A 207 -17.53 -7.00 7.30
C THR A 207 -17.38 -6.05 6.13
N LYS A 208 -17.75 -6.50 4.92
CA LYS A 208 -17.70 -5.69 3.71
C LYS A 208 -18.61 -4.47 3.83
N LEU A 209 -18.12 -3.31 3.40
CA LEU A 209 -18.93 -2.10 3.27
C LEU A 209 -19.64 -2.11 1.91
N GLU A 210 -20.97 -2.19 1.96
CA GLU A 210 -21.82 -2.17 0.78
C GLU A 210 -22.28 -0.75 0.42
N ASP A 211 -23.03 -0.62 -0.69
CA ASP A 211 -23.71 0.60 -1.15
C ASP A 211 -22.78 1.82 -1.36
N LYS A 212 -21.53 1.60 -1.68
CA LYS A 212 -20.59 2.67 -2.02
C LYS A 212 -20.96 3.31 -3.37
N ILE A 213 -20.87 4.62 -3.45
CA ILE A 213 -21.11 5.40 -4.68
C ILE A 213 -19.83 5.52 -5.54
N ALA A 214 -18.65 5.23 -4.98
CA ALA A 214 -17.36 5.30 -5.66
C ALA A 214 -16.45 4.14 -5.22
N LEU A 215 -15.40 3.87 -6.00
CA LEU A 215 -14.41 2.80 -5.74
C LEU A 215 -15.09 1.45 -5.46
N ARG A 216 -16.12 1.11 -6.25
CA ARG A 216 -16.97 -0.04 -5.97
C ARG A 216 -16.26 -1.38 -6.11
N ILE A 217 -15.25 -1.47 -6.99
CA ILE A 217 -14.47 -2.69 -7.26
C ILE A 217 -13.56 -3.02 -6.08
N VAL A 218 -12.87 -2.02 -5.48
CA VAL A 218 -12.10 -2.28 -4.26
C VAL A 218 -13.05 -2.56 -3.10
N GLN A 219 -12.92 -3.72 -2.48
CA GLN A 219 -13.76 -4.09 -1.35
C GLN A 219 -13.20 -3.50 -0.07
N ASN A 220 -13.83 -2.45 0.42
CA ASN A 220 -13.52 -1.91 1.74
C ASN A 220 -14.29 -2.68 2.82
N ALA A 221 -13.67 -2.83 3.99
CA ALA A 221 -14.27 -3.51 5.12
C ALA A 221 -14.19 -2.70 6.42
N VAL A 222 -15.05 -3.07 7.35
CA VAL A 222 -14.80 -2.94 8.78
C VAL A 222 -14.03 -4.18 9.20
N ILE A 223 -12.90 -4.03 9.89
CA ILE A 223 -12.18 -5.10 10.57
C ILE A 223 -12.56 -5.01 12.05
N THR A 224 -12.93 -6.13 12.66
CA THR A 224 -13.08 -6.26 14.11
C THR A 224 -11.98 -7.16 14.64
N LEU A 225 -11.32 -6.70 15.68
CA LEU A 225 -10.27 -7.39 16.41
C LEU A 225 -10.82 -7.68 17.83
N ASP A 226 -10.99 -8.95 18.14
CA ASP A 226 -11.51 -9.45 19.40
C ASP A 226 -10.50 -10.45 19.98
N ASP A 227 -9.67 -9.96 20.91
CA ASP A 227 -8.56 -10.70 21.51
C ASP A 227 -7.64 -11.37 20.45
N VAL A 228 -7.28 -10.65 19.40
CA VAL A 228 -6.39 -11.15 18.34
C VAL A 228 -4.97 -11.27 18.87
N HIS A 229 -4.48 -12.51 18.96
CA HIS A 229 -3.11 -12.80 19.40
C HIS A 229 -2.12 -12.70 18.23
N VAL A 230 -1.06 -11.89 18.43
CA VAL A 230 0.01 -11.66 17.45
C VAL A 230 1.37 -11.87 18.12
N SER A 231 2.26 -12.62 17.48
CA SER A 231 3.62 -12.83 17.98
C SER A 231 4.42 -11.53 18.01
N GLU A 232 5.34 -11.39 18.99
CA GLU A 232 6.34 -10.30 18.97
C GLU A 232 7.13 -10.27 17.66
N ALA A 233 7.35 -11.43 17.02
CA ALA A 233 8.03 -11.53 15.73
C ALA A 233 7.28 -10.85 14.57
N ASP A 234 5.97 -10.61 14.73
CA ASP A 234 5.12 -9.97 13.72
C ASP A 234 4.82 -8.49 14.06
N ARG A 235 5.34 -7.97 15.19
CA ARG A 235 5.37 -6.55 15.47
C ARG A 235 6.46 -5.88 14.64
N LEU A 236 6.13 -4.83 13.90
CA LEU A 236 7.11 -4.07 13.11
C LEU A 236 8.15 -3.46 14.04
N GLN A 237 9.43 -3.82 13.83
CA GLN A 237 10.51 -3.67 14.81
C GLN A 237 11.26 -2.35 14.71
N LYS A 238 11.39 -1.78 13.49
CA LYS A 238 12.24 -0.60 13.31
C LYS A 238 11.49 0.67 13.67
N ARG A 239 12.09 1.43 14.57
CA ARG A 239 11.99 2.88 14.66
C ARG A 239 13.17 3.46 13.87
N GLU A 240 13.06 3.71 12.60
CA GLU A 240 14.01 4.60 11.97
C GLU A 240 13.68 6.05 12.38
N LEU A 241 14.18 6.44 13.53
CA LEU A 241 14.40 7.83 13.88
C LEU A 241 15.53 8.34 12.96
N VAL A 242 15.21 9.19 12.01
CA VAL A 242 16.25 10.02 11.38
C VAL A 242 16.94 10.78 12.51
N PRO A 243 18.29 10.71 12.65
CA PRO A 243 18.99 11.43 13.70
C PRO A 243 18.64 12.92 13.63
N GLY A 244 18.10 13.49 14.71
CA GLY A 244 17.83 14.92 14.84
C GLY A 244 16.35 15.34 14.92
N HIS A 245 15.37 14.47 14.78
CA HIS A 245 13.96 14.84 15.00
C HIS A 245 13.36 14.11 16.19
N ARG A 246 13.02 14.86 17.23
CA ARG A 246 12.12 14.43 18.32
C ARG A 246 10.68 14.47 17.79
N GLY A 247 10.29 13.46 16.98
CA GLY A 247 8.94 13.28 16.51
C GLY A 247 8.26 12.15 17.30
N GLY A 248 7.05 12.38 17.79
CA GLY A 248 6.26 11.34 18.46
C GLY A 248 5.75 10.29 17.45
N ALA A 249 5.18 9.19 17.96
CA ALA A 249 4.67 8.02 17.22
C ALA A 249 3.78 8.34 15.98
N ALA A 250 3.19 9.52 15.92
CA ALA A 250 2.44 10.03 14.78
C ALA A 250 3.30 10.30 13.55
N ASP A 251 4.55 10.73 13.75
CA ASP A 251 5.50 10.93 12.64
C ASP A 251 5.98 9.59 12.09
N ASP A 252 6.04 8.55 12.92
CA ASP A 252 6.46 7.22 12.51
C ASP A 252 5.40 6.52 11.65
N ALA A 253 4.12 6.62 12.01
CA ALA A 253 3.01 6.10 11.20
C ALA A 253 2.89 6.84 9.84
N ARG A 254 3.15 8.15 9.82
CA ARG A 254 3.19 8.95 8.57
C ARG A 254 4.39 8.58 7.70
N ARG A 255 5.53 8.23 8.29
CA ARG A 255 6.73 7.79 7.56
C ARG A 255 6.58 6.37 7.01
N CYS A 256 5.87 5.53 7.73
CA CYS A 256 5.65 4.12 7.36
C CYS A 256 4.53 3.87 6.33
N GLY A 257 3.86 4.86 5.80
CA GLY A 257 2.82 4.57 4.81
C GLY A 257 1.96 5.74 4.38
N VAL A 258 2.03 6.86 5.09
CA VAL A 258 1.16 8.00 4.81
C VAL A 258 1.88 9.15 4.11
N ASP A 259 3.22 9.21 4.08
CA ASP A 259 3.97 10.29 3.45
C ASP A 259 4.75 9.90 2.19
N GLY A 260 4.08 9.30 1.22
CA GLY A 260 4.61 9.12 -0.14
C GLY A 260 4.97 10.45 -0.85
N ARG A 261 4.61 11.60 -0.28
CA ARG A 261 4.90 12.92 -0.86
C ARG A 261 6.35 13.38 -0.65
N ARG A 262 6.98 13.08 0.48
CA ARG A 262 8.37 13.56 0.76
C ARG A 262 9.43 12.81 -0.04
N VAL A 263 9.25 11.51 -0.25
CA VAL A 263 10.18 10.71 -1.06
C VAL A 263 10.09 11.11 -2.53
N ARG A 264 8.89 11.39 -3.04
CA ARG A 264 8.67 11.86 -4.42
C ARG A 264 9.35 13.21 -4.69
N THR A 265 9.29 14.15 -3.75
CA THR A 265 9.85 15.49 -3.93
C THR A 265 11.38 15.49 -3.96
N ARG A 266 12.04 14.59 -3.24
CA ARG A 266 13.50 14.52 -3.20
C ARG A 266 14.07 13.90 -4.48
N SER A 267 13.49 12.81 -4.99
CA SER A 267 13.95 12.17 -6.22
C SER A 267 13.75 13.05 -7.47
N LEU A 268 12.64 13.79 -7.54
CA LEU A 268 12.39 14.76 -8.62
C LEU A 268 13.38 15.94 -8.57
N ARG A 269 13.72 16.44 -7.40
CA ARG A 269 14.70 17.53 -7.23
C ARG A 269 16.13 17.11 -7.59
N GLU A 270 16.53 15.90 -7.24
CA GLU A 270 17.86 15.37 -7.54
C GLU A 270 18.04 15.11 -9.04
N ARG A 271 17.02 14.57 -9.75
CA ARG A 271 17.08 14.34 -11.21
C ARG A 271 16.92 15.63 -12.03
N ALA A 272 16.13 16.58 -11.57
CA ALA A 272 15.95 17.86 -12.28
C ALA A 272 17.12 18.86 -12.11
N GLY A 273 18.17 18.50 -11.38
CA GLY A 273 19.36 19.37 -11.19
C GLY A 273 19.06 20.70 -10.47
N LEU A 274 17.91 20.81 -9.79
CA LEU A 274 17.50 22.01 -9.08
C LEU A 274 18.36 22.17 -7.82
N ARG A 275 19.43 22.94 -7.94
CA ARG A 275 20.23 23.39 -6.79
C ARG A 275 19.35 24.24 -5.88
N THR A 276 19.36 23.94 -4.59
CA THR A 276 18.80 24.79 -3.55
C THR A 276 19.50 26.14 -3.62
N VAL A 277 18.78 27.18 -4.01
CA VAL A 277 19.22 28.57 -3.72
C VAL A 277 18.87 28.79 -2.25
N ALA A 278 19.88 29.19 -1.50
CA ALA A 278 19.85 29.41 -0.06
C ALA A 278 18.84 30.47 0.33
#